data_4ea57694dffaa66cb484f240a2b7dc36
#
_entry.id   4ea57694dffaa66cb484f240a2b7dc36
#
_cell.length_a   1.000
_cell.length_b   1.000
_cell.length_c   1.000
_cell.angle_alpha   90.00
_cell.angle_beta   90.00
_cell.angle_gamma   90.00
#
_symmetry.space_group_name_H-M   'P 1'
#
loop_
_entity.id
_entity.type
_entity.pdbx_description
1 polymer ?
#
loop_
_entity_poly.entity_id
_entity_poly.type
_entity_poly.pdbx_seq_one_letter_code
_entity_poly.pdbx_strand_id
1 'polypeptide(L)'
;MSHALVYQTDFGTADGAVSAMYGVAYGVDPALRISNLTHDIPQYDIWEASYRLVQTIAYWPAGTVFVSVVDPGVGSHRRSVVVRTKTGQIIVTPDNGALTHVKLHHGIAEARLIDETRNRLKGSELSYTFHGRDVYAYTGARLASGTMAFEDSGPPLDPAS
;
A
#
# COMPACT_ATOMS: atom_id res chain seq x y z
N MET A 1 6.64 -8.89 -15.87
CA MET A 1 5.17 -9.13 -15.97
C MET A 1 4.48 -8.27 -14.92
N SER A 2 3.44 -7.56 -15.30
CA SER A 2 2.72 -6.71 -14.35
C SER A 2 1.63 -7.50 -13.63
N HIS A 3 1.31 -7.04 -12.42
CA HIS A 3 0.25 -7.59 -11.58
C HIS A 3 -0.82 -6.53 -11.36
N ALA A 4 -1.97 -6.94 -10.86
CA ALA A 4 -3.04 -6.01 -10.52
C ALA A 4 -2.62 -5.13 -9.33
N LEU A 5 -3.10 -3.89 -9.34
CA LEU A 5 -2.89 -2.92 -8.27
C LEU A 5 -4.27 -2.56 -7.70
N VAL A 6 -4.46 -2.74 -6.40
CA VAL A 6 -5.76 -2.55 -5.75
C VAL A 6 -5.61 -1.52 -4.64
N TYR A 7 -6.46 -0.49 -4.66
CA TYR A 7 -6.41 0.60 -3.69
C TYR A 7 -7.50 0.45 -2.62
N GLN A 8 -7.13 0.75 -1.37
CA GLN A 8 -8.07 0.93 -0.26
C GLN A 8 -7.68 2.18 0.53
N THR A 9 -8.63 3.05 0.79
CA THR A 9 -8.40 4.27 1.56
C THR A 9 -9.62 4.65 2.40
N ASP A 10 -9.42 5.67 3.26
CA ASP A 10 -10.50 6.37 3.96
C ASP A 10 -10.74 7.76 3.35
N PHE A 11 -10.29 7.98 2.11
CA PHE A 11 -10.35 9.31 1.47
C PHE A 11 -11.73 9.65 0.92
N GLY A 12 -12.58 8.65 0.70
CA GLY A 12 -13.81 8.84 -0.07
C GLY A 12 -13.52 9.13 -1.53
N THR A 13 -14.54 9.55 -2.25
CA THR A 13 -14.45 9.86 -3.69
C THR A 13 -14.93 11.27 -4.02
N ALA A 14 -15.20 12.09 -3.00
CA ALA A 14 -15.74 13.44 -3.19
C ALA A 14 -14.71 14.42 -3.74
N ASP A 15 -13.42 14.20 -3.47
CA ASP A 15 -12.34 15.06 -3.98
C ASP A 15 -11.38 14.27 -4.87
N GLY A 16 -10.27 14.89 -5.23
CA GLY A 16 -9.31 14.32 -6.18
C GLY A 16 -8.21 13.45 -5.58
N ALA A 17 -8.27 13.10 -4.29
CA ALA A 17 -7.17 12.37 -3.65
C ALA A 17 -6.91 11.00 -4.29
N VAL A 18 -7.96 10.22 -4.51
CA VAL A 18 -7.85 8.91 -5.17
C VAL A 18 -7.41 9.06 -6.63
N SER A 19 -7.94 10.05 -7.33
CA SER A 19 -7.52 10.34 -8.70
C SER A 19 -6.03 10.67 -8.78
N ALA A 20 -5.50 11.40 -7.81
CA ALA A 20 -4.07 11.70 -7.76
C ALA A 20 -3.23 10.42 -7.57
N MET A 21 -3.71 9.47 -6.76
CA MET A 21 -3.06 8.18 -6.62
C MET A 21 -3.04 7.39 -7.93
N TYR A 22 -4.13 7.41 -8.69
CA TYR A 22 -4.17 6.82 -10.02
C TYR A 22 -3.18 7.49 -10.96
N GLY A 23 -3.12 8.81 -10.94
CA GLY A 23 -2.20 9.57 -11.78
C GLY A 23 -0.74 9.22 -11.51
N VAL A 24 -0.35 9.08 -10.25
CA VAL A 24 0.99 8.65 -9.87
C VAL A 24 1.28 7.25 -10.41
N ALA A 25 0.34 6.33 -10.28
CA ALA A 25 0.52 4.96 -10.74
C ALA A 25 0.66 4.89 -12.27
N TYR A 26 -0.18 5.60 -13.00
CA TYR A 26 -0.10 5.65 -14.47
C TYR A 26 1.15 6.38 -14.96
N GLY A 27 1.71 7.28 -14.15
CA GLY A 27 3.00 7.89 -14.42
C GLY A 27 4.16 6.90 -14.32
N VAL A 28 4.01 5.87 -13.48
CA VAL A 28 5.00 4.78 -13.39
C VAL A 28 4.86 3.83 -14.59
N ASP A 29 3.63 3.40 -14.88
CA ASP A 29 3.35 2.49 -15.99
C ASP A 29 1.89 2.69 -16.46
N PRO A 30 1.67 3.23 -17.67
CA PRO A 30 0.31 3.46 -18.16
C PRO A 30 -0.45 2.18 -18.47
N ALA A 31 0.21 1.02 -18.50
CA ALA A 31 -0.44 -0.27 -18.74
C ALA A 31 -0.94 -0.95 -17.46
N LEU A 32 -0.72 -0.34 -16.28
CA LEU A 32 -1.19 -0.91 -15.03
C LEU A 32 -2.71 -1.10 -15.01
N ARG A 33 -3.14 -2.19 -14.41
CA ARG A 33 -4.55 -2.48 -14.17
C ARG A 33 -4.86 -2.15 -12.72
N ILE A 34 -5.57 -1.04 -12.51
CA ILE A 34 -5.88 -0.52 -11.18
C ILE A 34 -7.35 -0.75 -10.89
N SER A 35 -7.63 -1.23 -9.69
CA SER A 35 -9.00 -1.34 -9.19
C SER A 35 -9.05 -0.93 -7.73
N ASN A 36 -10.24 -0.94 -7.14
CA ASN A 36 -10.45 -0.45 -5.79
C ASN A 36 -11.09 -1.53 -4.95
N LEU A 37 -10.58 -1.71 -3.72
CA LEU A 37 -11.27 -2.48 -2.72
C LEU A 37 -12.40 -1.62 -2.16
N THR A 38 -12.06 -0.50 -1.56
CA THR A 38 -13.02 0.53 -1.11
C THR A 38 -12.28 1.83 -0.79
N HIS A 39 -12.99 2.97 -0.90
CA HIS A 39 -12.52 4.26 -0.40
C HIS A 39 -13.46 4.80 0.68
N ASP A 40 -14.37 3.96 1.16
CA ASP A 40 -15.40 4.32 2.14
C ASP A 40 -15.09 3.80 3.55
N ILE A 41 -13.83 3.49 3.82
CA ILE A 41 -13.41 3.23 5.20
C ILE A 41 -13.68 4.52 5.99
N PRO A 42 -14.37 4.46 7.14
CA PRO A 42 -14.54 5.64 7.97
C PRO A 42 -13.19 6.27 8.31
N GLN A 43 -13.13 7.59 8.31
CA GLN A 43 -11.86 8.31 8.48
C GLN A 43 -11.11 7.82 9.72
N TYR A 44 -9.85 7.43 9.54
CA TYR A 44 -8.93 6.94 10.57
C TYR A 44 -9.33 5.60 11.22
N ASP A 45 -10.30 4.89 10.65
CA ASP A 45 -10.72 3.58 11.19
C ASP A 45 -9.79 2.46 10.71
N ILE A 46 -8.67 2.30 11.40
CA ILE A 46 -7.64 1.31 11.07
C ILE A 46 -8.19 -0.11 11.22
N TRP A 47 -9.04 -0.35 12.21
CA TRP A 47 -9.63 -1.68 12.43
C TRP A 47 -10.45 -2.12 11.22
N GLU A 48 -11.29 -1.24 10.69
CA GLU A 48 -12.11 -1.58 9.53
C GLU A 48 -11.25 -1.77 8.28
N ALA A 49 -10.21 -0.97 8.10
CA ALA A 49 -9.27 -1.16 6.99
C ALA A 49 -8.64 -2.55 7.04
N SER A 50 -8.19 -2.97 8.21
CA SER A 50 -7.62 -4.30 8.43
C SER A 50 -8.63 -5.41 8.15
N TYR A 51 -9.86 -5.24 8.58
CA TYR A 51 -10.93 -6.21 8.38
C TYR A 51 -11.31 -6.35 6.91
N ARG A 52 -11.43 -5.23 6.17
CA ARG A 52 -11.74 -5.28 4.74
C ARG A 52 -10.64 -5.94 3.93
N LEU A 53 -9.39 -5.72 4.29
CA LEU A 53 -8.27 -6.42 3.67
C LEU A 53 -8.40 -7.94 3.85
N VAL A 54 -8.62 -8.40 5.08
CA VAL A 54 -8.66 -9.84 5.36
C VAL A 54 -9.85 -10.52 4.66
N GLN A 55 -10.97 -9.83 4.51
CA GLN A 55 -12.14 -10.38 3.80
C GLN A 55 -11.87 -10.57 2.32
N THR A 56 -11.00 -9.80 1.72
CA THR A 56 -10.89 -9.64 0.27
C THR A 56 -9.64 -10.27 -0.32
N ILE A 57 -8.52 -10.20 0.40
CA ILE A 57 -7.20 -10.49 -0.15
C ILE A 57 -7.07 -11.91 -0.70
N ALA A 58 -7.72 -12.89 -0.07
CA ALA A 58 -7.63 -14.29 -0.47
C ALA A 58 -8.25 -14.59 -1.85
N TYR A 59 -9.09 -13.69 -2.34
CA TYR A 59 -9.74 -13.85 -3.65
C TYR A 59 -8.88 -13.34 -4.81
N TRP A 60 -7.78 -12.69 -4.50
CA TRP A 60 -6.88 -12.12 -5.51
C TRP A 60 -5.68 -13.03 -5.75
N PRO A 61 -5.17 -13.10 -6.99
CA PRO A 61 -4.02 -13.92 -7.30
C PRO A 61 -2.76 -13.51 -6.54
N ALA A 62 -1.84 -14.45 -6.37
CA ALA A 62 -0.49 -14.16 -5.90
C ALA A 62 0.15 -13.10 -6.81
N GLY A 63 0.91 -12.19 -6.22
CA GLY A 63 1.53 -11.08 -6.94
C GLY A 63 0.69 -9.81 -6.98
N THR A 64 -0.62 -9.90 -6.71
CA THR A 64 -1.47 -8.70 -6.61
C THR A 64 -0.93 -7.78 -5.53
N VAL A 65 -0.84 -6.49 -5.84
CA VAL A 65 -0.36 -5.46 -4.92
C VAL A 65 -1.53 -4.64 -4.40
N PHE A 66 -1.71 -4.66 -3.09
CA PHE A 66 -2.70 -3.84 -2.39
C PHE A 66 -2.01 -2.63 -1.78
N VAL A 67 -2.57 -1.45 -2.00
CA VAL A 67 -2.14 -0.22 -1.33
C VAL A 67 -3.27 0.21 -0.41
N SER A 68 -3.05 0.10 0.89
CA SER A 68 -4.06 0.45 1.90
C SER A 68 -3.58 1.65 2.70
N VAL A 69 -4.33 2.74 2.61
CA VAL A 69 -3.95 4.01 3.23
C VAL A 69 -5.08 4.51 4.12
N VAL A 70 -4.98 4.15 5.39
CA VAL A 70 -5.74 4.75 6.49
C VAL A 70 -4.68 5.18 7.50
N ASP A 71 -4.35 6.47 7.50
CA ASP A 71 -3.09 6.97 8.06
C ASP A 71 -3.30 8.20 8.95
N PRO A 72 -3.88 8.00 10.17
CA PRO A 72 -4.00 9.13 11.10
C PRO A 72 -2.64 9.70 11.54
N GLY A 73 -1.56 8.89 11.42
CA GLY A 73 -0.21 9.30 11.75
C GLY A 73 0.61 9.81 10.57
N VAL A 74 -0.03 10.24 9.47
CA VAL A 74 0.71 10.74 8.30
C VAL A 74 1.69 11.85 8.72
N GLY A 75 2.93 11.74 8.24
CA GLY A 75 4.00 12.70 8.60
C GLY A 75 4.65 12.45 9.95
N SER A 76 4.18 11.48 10.74
CA SER A 76 4.76 11.12 12.03
C SER A 76 5.87 10.06 11.88
N HIS A 77 6.36 9.53 13.00
CA HIS A 77 7.41 8.53 13.03
C HIS A 77 6.92 7.08 12.80
N ARG A 78 5.63 6.88 12.44
CA ARG A 78 5.17 5.52 12.14
C ARG A 78 5.93 4.97 10.93
N ARG A 79 6.16 3.66 10.90
CA ARG A 79 6.85 3.01 9.79
C ARG A 79 5.92 2.90 8.58
N SER A 80 6.51 2.91 7.39
CA SER A 80 5.86 2.54 6.14
C SER A 80 6.41 1.19 5.71
N VAL A 81 5.54 0.24 5.39
CA VAL A 81 5.97 -1.15 5.18
C VAL A 81 5.40 -1.75 3.91
N VAL A 82 6.13 -2.71 3.37
CA VAL A 82 5.66 -3.62 2.33
C VAL A 82 5.73 -5.03 2.91
N VAL A 83 4.63 -5.77 2.84
CA VAL A 83 4.60 -7.16 3.29
C VAL A 83 4.17 -8.08 2.16
N ARG A 84 4.63 -9.33 2.21
CA ARG A 84 4.12 -10.42 1.37
C ARG A 84 3.42 -11.41 2.26
N THR A 85 2.18 -11.74 1.94
CA THR A 85 1.42 -12.75 2.67
C THR A 85 1.93 -14.16 2.33
N LYS A 86 1.52 -15.14 3.15
CA LYS A 86 1.88 -16.54 2.88
C LYS A 86 1.28 -17.08 1.58
N THR A 87 0.24 -16.45 1.06
CA THR A 87 -0.38 -16.80 -0.23
C THR A 87 0.10 -15.93 -1.38
N GLY A 88 1.05 -15.05 -1.15
CA GLY A 88 1.80 -14.35 -2.20
C GLY A 88 1.31 -12.95 -2.56
N GLN A 89 0.23 -12.45 -1.97
CA GLN A 89 -0.21 -11.08 -2.21
C GLN A 89 0.73 -10.11 -1.48
N ILE A 90 0.84 -8.90 -2.01
CA ILE A 90 1.71 -7.85 -1.46
C ILE A 90 0.84 -6.72 -0.94
N ILE A 91 1.17 -6.16 0.22
CA ILE A 91 0.45 -5.04 0.81
C ILE A 91 1.42 -3.92 1.12
N VAL A 92 1.11 -2.72 0.67
CA VAL A 92 1.86 -1.48 0.93
C VAL A 92 0.98 -0.62 1.82
N THR A 93 1.45 -0.29 3.02
CA THR A 93 0.60 0.35 4.04
C THR A 93 1.45 1.00 5.13
N PRO A 94 0.92 1.99 5.86
CA PRO A 94 1.53 2.39 7.12
C PRO A 94 1.43 1.26 8.16
N ASP A 95 2.47 1.12 8.98
CA ASP A 95 2.52 0.12 10.05
C ASP A 95 1.86 0.71 11.31
N ASN A 96 0.53 0.61 11.34
CA ASN A 96 -0.29 1.23 12.39
C ASN A 96 -1.41 0.32 12.89
N GLY A 97 -1.32 -0.99 12.63
CA GLY A 97 -2.36 -1.96 12.97
C GLY A 97 -3.22 -2.38 11.78
N ALA A 98 -3.03 -1.79 10.59
CA ALA A 98 -3.82 -2.12 9.39
C ALA A 98 -3.62 -3.57 8.93
N LEU A 99 -2.56 -4.23 9.35
CA LEU A 99 -2.24 -5.61 8.98
C LEU A 99 -2.66 -6.64 10.04
N THR A 100 -3.27 -6.22 11.15
CA THR A 100 -3.55 -7.11 12.27
C THR A 100 -4.37 -8.33 11.87
N HIS A 101 -5.48 -8.15 11.17
CA HIS A 101 -6.33 -9.27 10.76
C HIS A 101 -5.67 -10.15 9.70
N VAL A 102 -4.95 -9.55 8.77
CA VAL A 102 -4.21 -10.30 7.74
C VAL A 102 -3.14 -11.16 8.39
N LYS A 103 -2.40 -10.62 9.34
CA LYS A 103 -1.38 -11.34 10.07
C LYS A 103 -1.95 -12.54 10.83
N LEU A 104 -3.11 -12.37 11.48
CA LEU A 104 -3.74 -13.42 12.26
C LEU A 104 -4.37 -14.52 11.40
N HIS A 105 -4.97 -14.16 10.26
CA HIS A 105 -5.79 -15.10 9.49
C HIS A 105 -5.11 -15.64 8.23
N HIS A 106 -4.17 -14.90 7.62
CA HIS A 106 -3.46 -15.34 6.42
C HIS A 106 -1.98 -15.55 6.65
N GLY A 107 -1.41 -14.88 7.63
CA GLY A 107 0.02 -14.90 7.90
C GLY A 107 0.82 -14.01 6.94
N ILE A 108 1.92 -13.50 7.46
CA ILE A 108 2.88 -12.68 6.72
C ILE A 108 4.16 -13.48 6.56
N ALA A 109 4.58 -13.70 5.31
CA ALA A 109 5.79 -14.45 5.01
C ALA A 109 7.04 -13.57 5.09
N GLU A 110 6.96 -12.34 4.58
CA GLU A 110 8.08 -11.41 4.53
C GLU A 110 7.59 -9.99 4.75
N ALA A 111 8.43 -9.16 5.33
CA ALA A 111 8.16 -7.73 5.52
C ALA A 111 9.42 -6.91 5.24
N ARG A 112 9.22 -5.70 4.67
CA ARG A 112 10.27 -4.75 4.38
C ARG A 112 9.85 -3.37 4.87
N LEU A 113 10.81 -2.64 5.46
CA LEU A 113 10.63 -1.21 5.72
C LEU A 113 10.77 -0.46 4.40
N ILE A 114 9.82 0.41 4.08
CA ILE A 114 9.96 1.25 2.87
C ILE A 114 11.06 2.28 3.14
N ASP A 115 12.04 2.32 2.25
CA ASP A 115 13.02 3.40 2.22
C ASP A 115 12.35 4.59 1.52
N GLU A 116 11.82 5.53 2.30
CA GLU A 116 11.04 6.64 1.79
C GLU A 116 11.88 7.66 1.01
N THR A 117 13.19 7.64 1.15
CA THR A 117 14.04 8.53 0.34
C THR A 117 14.17 8.03 -1.09
N ARG A 118 14.15 6.72 -1.31
CA ARG A 118 14.24 6.08 -2.62
C ARG A 118 12.88 5.83 -3.24
N ASN A 119 11.86 5.56 -2.42
CA ASN A 119 10.53 5.13 -2.85
C ASN A 119 9.52 6.25 -2.63
N ARG A 120 9.87 7.44 -3.08
CA ARG A 120 9.05 8.63 -2.98
C ARG A 120 8.97 9.30 -4.34
N LEU A 121 7.77 9.75 -4.72
CA LEU A 121 7.56 10.45 -5.98
C LEU A 121 8.54 11.63 -6.07
N LYS A 122 9.23 11.73 -7.19
CA LYS A 122 10.22 12.78 -7.42
C LYS A 122 9.56 14.16 -7.32
N GLY A 123 10.19 15.06 -6.57
CA GLY A 123 9.68 16.41 -6.34
C GLY A 123 8.73 16.54 -5.16
N SER A 124 8.43 15.44 -4.46
CA SER A 124 7.50 15.46 -3.33
C SER A 124 8.17 15.72 -1.98
N GLU A 125 9.48 15.93 -1.94
CA GLU A 125 10.25 16.06 -0.70
C GLU A 125 9.88 17.28 0.11
N LEU A 126 9.24 18.26 -0.50
CA LEU A 126 8.83 19.51 0.16
C LEU A 126 7.55 19.37 0.97
N SER A 127 6.86 18.23 0.88
CA SER A 127 5.63 17.98 1.61
C SER A 127 5.61 16.54 2.15
N TYR A 128 5.23 16.39 3.41
CA TYR A 128 5.13 15.08 4.06
C TYR A 128 3.69 14.74 4.46
N THR A 129 2.71 15.45 3.91
CA THR A 129 1.31 15.29 4.30
C THR A 129 0.51 14.35 3.41
N PHE A 130 0.97 14.04 2.19
CA PHE A 130 0.24 13.16 1.28
C PHE A 130 1.07 11.92 0.93
N HIS A 131 1.37 11.10 1.94
CA HIS A 131 2.10 9.84 1.74
C HIS A 131 1.30 8.83 0.92
N GLY A 132 -0.03 8.90 0.94
CA GLY A 132 -0.87 8.04 0.10
C GLY A 132 -0.50 8.14 -1.37
N ARG A 133 -0.30 9.36 -1.87
CA ARG A 133 0.13 9.62 -3.25
C ARG A 133 1.63 9.44 -3.42
N ASP A 134 2.43 10.06 -2.56
CA ASP A 134 3.85 10.28 -2.78
C ASP A 134 4.70 9.06 -2.44
N VAL A 135 4.26 8.25 -1.50
CA VAL A 135 4.99 7.06 -1.04
C VAL A 135 4.23 5.78 -1.37
N TYR A 136 3.00 5.64 -0.89
CA TYR A 136 2.29 4.35 -0.99
C TYR A 136 1.83 4.03 -2.40
N ALA A 137 1.19 4.96 -3.10
CA ALA A 137 0.76 4.73 -4.47
C ALA A 137 1.98 4.57 -5.40
N TYR A 138 3.01 5.37 -5.20
CA TYR A 138 4.23 5.30 -5.98
C TYR A 138 4.94 3.95 -5.80
N THR A 139 5.12 3.51 -4.56
CA THR A 139 5.76 2.23 -4.25
C THR A 139 4.94 1.06 -4.79
N GLY A 140 3.62 1.09 -4.56
CA GLY A 140 2.73 0.04 -5.03
C GLY A 140 2.73 -0.10 -6.54
N ALA A 141 2.72 1.02 -7.26
CA ALA A 141 2.76 1.03 -8.72
C ALA A 141 4.07 0.41 -9.24
N ARG A 142 5.20 0.73 -8.63
CA ARG A 142 6.49 0.18 -9.04
C ARG A 142 6.57 -1.32 -8.81
N LEU A 143 6.00 -1.81 -7.71
CA LEU A 143 5.93 -3.25 -7.42
C LEU A 143 5.00 -3.96 -8.41
N ALA A 144 3.81 -3.42 -8.64
CA ALA A 144 2.82 -4.03 -9.52
C ALA A 144 3.29 -4.07 -10.97
N SER A 145 3.98 -3.03 -11.43
CA SER A 145 4.50 -2.96 -12.80
C SER A 145 5.73 -3.82 -13.03
N GLY A 146 6.38 -4.29 -11.95
CA GLY A 146 7.65 -5.01 -12.05
C GLY A 146 8.87 -4.10 -12.20
N THR A 147 8.69 -2.79 -12.08
CA THR A 147 9.79 -1.82 -12.15
C THR A 147 10.73 -1.95 -10.95
N MET A 148 10.20 -2.41 -9.82
CA MET A 148 10.97 -2.63 -8.60
C MET A 148 10.63 -4.00 -8.03
N ALA A 149 11.65 -4.76 -7.61
CA ALA A 149 11.44 -6.01 -6.90
C ALA A 149 11.06 -5.75 -5.44
N PHE A 150 10.38 -6.71 -4.82
CA PHE A 150 10.00 -6.61 -3.40
C PHE A 150 11.21 -6.32 -2.51
N GLU A 151 12.32 -7.01 -2.74
CA GLU A 151 13.55 -6.88 -1.96
C GLU A 151 14.17 -5.48 -2.04
N ASP A 152 13.87 -4.73 -3.08
CA ASP A 152 14.44 -3.40 -3.31
C ASP A 152 13.64 -2.28 -2.63
N SER A 153 12.52 -2.60 -1.99
CA SER A 153 11.71 -1.59 -1.32
C SER A 153 12.36 -1.05 -0.04
N GLY A 154 13.25 -1.83 0.58
CA GLY A 154 13.99 -1.41 1.75
C GLY A 154 14.50 -2.59 2.57
N PRO A 155 15.08 -2.34 3.74
CA PRO A 155 15.63 -3.41 4.57
C PRO A 155 14.56 -4.34 5.11
N PRO A 156 14.92 -5.62 5.35
CA PRO A 156 13.97 -6.59 5.88
C PRO A 156 13.55 -6.25 7.31
N LEU A 157 12.30 -6.59 7.62
CA LEU A 157 11.75 -6.52 8.97
C LEU A 157 11.34 -7.92 9.42
N ASP A 158 11.32 -8.14 10.73
CA ASP A 158 10.73 -9.34 11.31
C ASP A 158 9.20 -9.25 11.10
N PRO A 159 8.57 -10.23 10.42
CA PRO A 159 7.13 -10.23 10.26
C PRO A 159 6.34 -10.25 11.57
N ALA A 160 6.98 -10.67 12.66
CA ALA A 160 6.35 -10.68 13.98
C ALA A 160 6.41 -9.33 14.70
N SER A 161 7.22 -8.38 14.22
CA SER A 161 7.34 -7.05 14.87
C SER A 161 6.21 -6.03 14.53
#